data_ea811dc0185b6d500f7d7fb668870bd0
#
_entry.id   ea811dc0185b6d500f7d7fb668870bd0
#
_cell.length_a   1.000
_cell.length_b   1.000
_cell.length_c   1.000
_cell.angle_alpha   90.00
_cell.angle_beta   90.00
_cell.angle_gamma   90.00
#
_symmetry.space_group_name_H-M   'P 1'
#
loop_
_entity.id
_entity.type
_entity.pdbx_description
1 polymer ?
#
loop_
_entity_poly.entity_id
_entity_poly.type
_entity_poly.pdbx_seq_one_letter_code
_entity_poly.pdbx_strand_id
1 'polypeptide(L)'
;MRTTYLLSEISQDSKIFGGKATALMRLQEAGFRLPATLCISTEAYKQFISGSSIKEKIQLELHRKKFSDMRWEEIWDAALRIRNLFLRQRMQVELAREISNALENFFAGNSLVVRSSAPEEDAAATSFAGLHESFVNIRGTEPILEHVKLVWASLWSDRALLYRQELDLDFAKSSMAVVVQELVAGEVSGVTFSIIRLMLPKVLLRRFTD
;
A
#
# COMPACT_ATOMS: atom_id res chain seq x y z
N MET A 1 -13.70 -15.38 0.83
CA MET A 1 -13.62 -14.40 1.95
C MET A 1 -13.60 -13.03 1.31
N ARG A 2 -14.39 -12.08 1.81
CA ARG A 2 -14.46 -10.72 1.21
C ARG A 2 -13.11 -10.01 1.36
N THR A 3 -12.63 -9.39 0.30
CA THR A 3 -11.33 -8.70 0.26
C THR A 3 -11.44 -7.20 -0.04
N THR A 4 -12.60 -6.74 -0.50
CA THR A 4 -12.87 -5.34 -0.87
C THR A 4 -13.95 -4.74 0.03
N TYR A 5 -13.74 -3.50 0.48
CA TYR A 5 -14.59 -2.80 1.45
C TYR A 5 -14.69 -1.32 1.11
N LEU A 6 -15.88 -0.74 1.26
CA LEU A 6 -16.02 0.71 1.29
C LEU A 6 -15.38 1.27 2.57
N LEU A 7 -14.95 2.52 2.55
CA LEU A 7 -14.33 3.14 3.71
C LEU A 7 -15.25 3.12 4.96
N SER A 8 -16.56 3.23 4.76
CA SER A 8 -17.56 3.15 5.83
C SER A 8 -17.77 1.73 6.42
N GLU A 9 -17.23 0.72 5.77
CA GLU A 9 -17.38 -0.69 6.18
C GLU A 9 -16.15 -1.26 6.87
N ILE A 10 -15.01 -0.52 6.85
CA ILE A 10 -13.78 -1.00 7.47
C ILE A 10 -13.81 -0.83 8.98
N SER A 11 -13.04 -1.65 9.67
CA SER A 11 -12.81 -1.54 11.11
C SER A 11 -11.51 -0.79 11.41
N GLN A 12 -11.29 -0.44 12.69
CA GLN A 12 -10.03 0.17 13.15
C GLN A 12 -8.84 -0.79 13.16
N ASP A 13 -9.00 -2.00 12.62
CA ASP A 13 -7.92 -2.98 12.58
C ASP A 13 -6.92 -2.65 11.46
N SER A 14 -5.84 -1.97 11.84
CA SER A 14 -4.75 -1.64 10.93
C SER A 14 -4.03 -2.87 10.36
N LYS A 15 -4.12 -4.03 11.00
CA LYS A 15 -3.54 -5.28 10.46
C LYS A 15 -4.27 -5.77 9.21
N ILE A 16 -5.55 -5.41 9.06
CA ILE A 16 -6.38 -5.79 7.92
C ILE A 16 -6.36 -4.69 6.84
N PHE A 17 -6.47 -3.42 7.24
CA PHE A 17 -6.67 -2.33 6.29
C PHE A 17 -5.46 -1.40 6.15
N GLY A 18 -4.45 -1.54 7.02
CA GLY A 18 -3.28 -0.67 7.05
C GLY A 18 -3.55 0.70 7.69
N GLY A 19 -2.50 1.43 7.96
CA GLY A 19 -2.56 2.70 8.68
C GLY A 19 -3.30 3.80 7.91
N LYS A 20 -3.03 3.96 6.61
CA LYS A 20 -3.69 5.01 5.81
C LYS A 20 -5.20 4.82 5.72
N ALA A 21 -5.70 3.59 5.51
CA ALA A 21 -7.13 3.33 5.43
C ALA A 21 -7.82 3.61 6.78
N THR A 22 -7.23 3.16 7.88
CA THR A 22 -7.78 3.40 9.22
C THR A 22 -7.73 4.88 9.62
N ALA A 23 -6.70 5.62 9.20
CA ALA A 23 -6.64 7.07 9.38
C ALA A 23 -7.74 7.80 8.59
N LEU A 24 -7.96 7.42 7.32
CA LEU A 24 -9.06 7.96 6.51
C LEU A 24 -10.43 7.66 7.13
N MET A 25 -10.65 6.45 7.63
CA MET A 25 -11.89 6.09 8.30
C MET A 25 -12.15 6.99 9.52
N ARG A 26 -11.14 7.22 10.37
CA ARG A 26 -11.26 8.13 11.53
C ARG A 26 -11.60 9.56 11.12
N LEU A 27 -11.03 10.05 10.02
CA LEU A 27 -11.38 11.36 9.47
C LEU A 27 -12.83 11.41 9.01
N GLN A 28 -13.33 10.34 8.36
CA GLN A 28 -14.72 10.23 7.95
C GLN A 28 -15.67 10.23 9.17
N GLU A 29 -15.35 9.45 10.21
CA GLU A 29 -16.10 9.42 11.47
C GLU A 29 -16.11 10.78 12.19
N ALA A 30 -15.02 11.55 12.05
CA ALA A 30 -14.94 12.93 12.57
C ALA A 30 -15.68 13.96 11.70
N GLY A 31 -16.40 13.55 10.66
CA GLY A 31 -17.22 14.40 9.81
C GLY A 31 -16.48 15.13 8.67
N PHE A 32 -15.22 14.78 8.40
CA PHE A 32 -14.49 15.33 7.26
C PHE A 32 -15.02 14.74 5.96
N ARG A 33 -15.13 15.58 4.92
CA ARG A 33 -15.44 15.13 3.56
C ARG A 33 -14.22 14.45 2.95
N LEU A 34 -14.40 13.22 2.54
CA LEU A 34 -13.36 12.45 1.85
C LEU A 34 -13.83 12.06 0.45
N PRO A 35 -12.92 11.96 -0.52
CA PRO A 35 -13.21 11.37 -1.82
C PRO A 35 -13.71 9.93 -1.66
N ALA A 36 -14.50 9.45 -2.63
CA ALA A 36 -14.94 8.07 -2.66
C ALA A 36 -13.73 7.13 -2.54
N THR A 37 -13.80 6.18 -1.61
CA THR A 37 -12.66 5.35 -1.22
C THR A 37 -13.08 3.88 -1.09
N LEU A 38 -12.35 3.00 -1.79
CA LEU A 38 -12.41 1.55 -1.68
C LEU A 38 -11.12 1.02 -1.05
N CYS A 39 -11.25 0.12 -0.08
CA CYS A 39 -10.12 -0.50 0.59
C CYS A 39 -10.02 -1.98 0.14
N ILE A 40 -8.86 -2.38 -0.36
CA ILE A 40 -8.50 -3.77 -0.64
C ILE A 40 -7.67 -4.24 0.54
N SER A 41 -8.16 -5.22 1.28
CA SER A 41 -7.56 -5.67 2.54
C SER A 41 -6.24 -6.43 2.37
N THR A 42 -5.50 -6.60 3.44
CA THR A 42 -4.30 -7.47 3.46
C THR A 42 -4.62 -8.92 3.13
N GLU A 43 -5.86 -9.37 3.29
CA GLU A 43 -6.28 -10.71 2.90
C GLU A 43 -6.24 -10.91 1.38
N ALA A 44 -6.52 -9.86 0.58
CA ALA A 44 -6.34 -9.90 -0.88
C ALA A 44 -4.88 -10.17 -1.26
N TYR A 45 -3.94 -9.47 -0.60
CA TYR A 45 -2.51 -9.72 -0.77
C TYR A 45 -2.14 -11.15 -0.42
N LYS A 46 -2.59 -11.64 0.74
CA LYS A 46 -2.32 -13.02 1.18
C LYS A 46 -2.90 -14.05 0.21
N GLN A 47 -4.11 -13.83 -0.28
CA GLN A 47 -4.75 -14.68 -1.29
C GLN A 47 -3.93 -14.69 -2.59
N PHE A 48 -3.48 -13.52 -3.06
CA PHE A 48 -2.66 -13.40 -4.26
C PHE A 48 -1.35 -14.18 -4.16
N ILE A 49 -0.61 -14.08 -3.05
CA ILE A 49 0.66 -14.80 -2.88
C ILE A 49 0.47 -16.29 -2.59
N SER A 50 -0.57 -16.69 -1.84
CA SER A 50 -0.81 -18.11 -1.49
C SER A 50 -1.40 -18.90 -2.65
N GLY A 51 -2.18 -18.28 -3.53
CA GLY A 51 -2.72 -18.89 -4.74
C GLY A 51 -1.71 -19.03 -5.90
N SER A 52 -0.44 -18.77 -5.62
CA SER A 52 0.66 -18.79 -6.58
C SER A 52 1.93 -19.30 -5.92
N SER A 53 2.97 -19.62 -6.71
CA SER A 53 4.29 -20.00 -6.18
C SER A 53 5.17 -18.80 -5.77
N ILE A 54 4.57 -17.59 -5.60
CA ILE A 54 5.32 -16.38 -5.25
C ILE A 54 5.91 -16.50 -3.85
N LYS A 55 5.15 -17.00 -2.89
CA LYS A 55 5.59 -17.12 -1.49
C LYS A 55 6.87 -17.95 -1.37
N GLU A 56 6.88 -19.12 -1.99
CA GLU A 56 8.03 -20.03 -1.99
C GLU A 56 9.23 -19.39 -2.70
N LYS A 57 8.99 -18.72 -3.82
CA LYS A 57 10.05 -18.03 -4.57
C LYS A 57 10.64 -16.85 -3.79
N ILE A 58 9.83 -16.07 -3.08
CA ILE A 58 10.32 -15.02 -2.18
C ILE A 58 11.21 -15.62 -1.09
N GLN A 59 10.76 -16.71 -0.46
CA GLN A 59 11.56 -17.39 0.56
C GLN A 59 12.89 -17.88 -0.02
N LEU A 60 12.91 -18.48 -1.21
CA LEU A 60 14.14 -18.89 -1.86
C LEU A 60 15.09 -17.70 -2.12
N GLU A 61 14.59 -16.55 -2.59
CA GLU A 61 15.42 -15.37 -2.81
C GLU A 61 16.00 -14.82 -1.52
N LEU A 62 15.21 -14.75 -0.45
CA LEU A 62 15.65 -14.22 0.85
C LEU A 62 16.60 -15.17 1.59
N HIS A 63 16.53 -16.50 1.33
CA HIS A 63 17.38 -17.50 1.98
C HIS A 63 18.63 -17.87 1.17
N ARG A 64 18.85 -17.28 -0.02
CA ARG A 64 20.08 -17.54 -0.82
C ARG A 64 21.35 -17.22 -0.07
N LYS A 65 21.32 -16.18 0.76
CA LYS A 65 22.41 -15.72 1.60
C LYS A 65 21.80 -15.06 2.84
N LYS A 66 22.49 -15.10 3.98
CA LYS A 66 22.06 -14.33 5.14
C LYS A 66 21.97 -12.87 4.76
N PHE A 67 20.86 -12.22 5.06
CA PHE A 67 20.59 -10.85 4.65
C PHE A 67 21.65 -9.87 5.20
N SER A 68 22.15 -10.11 6.44
CA SER A 68 23.25 -9.38 7.05
C SER A 68 24.57 -9.44 6.26
N ASP A 69 24.75 -10.48 5.43
CA ASP A 69 25.98 -10.73 4.70
C ASP A 69 25.87 -10.28 3.23
N MET A 70 24.66 -9.82 2.83
CA MET A 70 24.43 -9.33 1.47
C MET A 70 25.02 -7.95 1.29
N ARG A 71 25.71 -7.74 0.16
CA ARG A 71 26.09 -6.42 -0.31
C ARG A 71 24.86 -5.68 -0.87
N TRP A 72 24.93 -4.37 -0.98
CA TRP A 72 23.83 -3.55 -1.49
C TRP A 72 23.33 -4.01 -2.88
N GLU A 73 24.24 -4.36 -3.79
CA GLU A 73 23.91 -4.83 -5.13
C GLU A 73 23.13 -6.16 -5.10
N GLU A 74 23.48 -7.05 -4.15
CA GLU A 74 22.78 -8.34 -3.97
C GLU A 74 21.36 -8.14 -3.44
N ILE A 75 21.16 -7.15 -2.55
CA ILE A 75 19.84 -6.77 -2.03
C ILE A 75 18.99 -6.15 -3.14
N TRP A 76 19.57 -5.24 -3.93
CA TRP A 76 18.91 -4.63 -5.07
C TRP A 76 18.48 -5.67 -6.10
N ASP A 77 19.34 -6.61 -6.44
CA ASP A 77 19.04 -7.73 -7.34
C ASP A 77 17.92 -8.63 -6.80
N ALA A 78 17.96 -8.98 -5.51
CA ALA A 78 16.93 -9.78 -4.85
C ALA A 78 15.57 -9.03 -4.89
N ALA A 79 15.56 -7.75 -4.55
CA ALA A 79 14.38 -6.89 -4.62
C ALA A 79 13.80 -6.86 -6.04
N LEU A 80 14.64 -6.68 -7.06
CA LEU A 80 14.20 -6.67 -8.46
C LEU A 80 13.59 -8.02 -8.88
N ARG A 81 14.23 -9.14 -8.50
CA ARG A 81 13.69 -10.48 -8.80
C ARG A 81 12.35 -10.71 -8.12
N ILE A 82 12.22 -10.36 -6.83
CA ILE A 82 10.97 -10.50 -6.09
C ILE A 82 9.86 -9.64 -6.69
N ARG A 83 10.13 -8.37 -6.96
CA ARG A 83 9.14 -7.47 -7.60
C ARG A 83 8.66 -8.01 -8.95
N ASN A 84 9.56 -8.56 -9.75
CA ASN A 84 9.21 -9.18 -11.02
C ASN A 84 8.29 -10.40 -10.88
N LEU A 85 8.32 -11.13 -9.75
CA LEU A 85 7.36 -12.21 -9.50
C LEU A 85 5.93 -11.66 -9.43
N PHE A 86 5.72 -10.54 -8.73
CA PHE A 86 4.41 -9.89 -8.66
C PHE A 86 3.92 -9.42 -10.02
N LEU A 87 4.78 -8.79 -10.81
CA LEU A 87 4.40 -8.20 -12.10
C LEU A 87 4.02 -9.28 -13.13
N ARG A 88 4.76 -10.38 -13.16
CA ARG A 88 4.52 -11.49 -14.10
C ARG A 88 3.37 -12.40 -13.69
N GLN A 89 2.99 -12.40 -12.42
CA GLN A 89 1.91 -13.24 -11.93
C GLN A 89 0.57 -12.65 -12.35
N ARG A 90 -0.27 -13.48 -12.95
CA ARG A 90 -1.68 -13.13 -13.15
C ARG A 90 -2.43 -13.22 -11.82
N MET A 91 -3.31 -12.25 -11.58
CA MET A 91 -4.21 -12.30 -10.44
C MET A 91 -5.19 -13.47 -10.62
N GLN A 92 -5.53 -14.17 -9.53
CA GLN A 92 -6.50 -15.25 -9.58
C GLN A 92 -7.85 -14.69 -10.05
N VAL A 93 -8.56 -15.48 -10.86
CA VAL A 93 -9.80 -15.03 -11.55
C VAL A 93 -10.85 -14.54 -10.55
N GLU A 94 -11.00 -15.22 -9.43
CA GLU A 94 -11.98 -14.89 -8.39
C GLU A 94 -11.63 -13.56 -7.72
N LEU A 95 -10.35 -13.37 -7.36
CA LEU A 95 -9.86 -12.13 -6.74
C LEU A 95 -9.96 -10.94 -7.72
N ALA A 96 -9.53 -11.14 -8.96
CA ALA A 96 -9.64 -10.11 -10.00
C ALA A 96 -11.11 -9.70 -10.21
N ARG A 97 -12.02 -10.67 -10.29
CA ARG A 97 -13.45 -10.43 -10.46
C ARG A 97 -14.04 -9.67 -9.28
N GLU A 98 -13.69 -10.04 -8.05
CA GLU A 98 -14.17 -9.35 -6.84
C GLU A 98 -13.75 -7.87 -6.85
N ILE A 99 -12.46 -7.60 -7.11
CA ILE A 99 -11.94 -6.24 -7.17
C ILE A 99 -12.58 -5.47 -8.33
N SER A 100 -12.68 -6.07 -9.52
CA SER A 100 -13.28 -5.45 -10.71
C SER A 100 -14.73 -5.04 -10.47
N ASN A 101 -15.54 -5.95 -9.95
CA ASN A 101 -16.95 -5.68 -9.63
C ASN A 101 -17.08 -4.52 -8.62
N ALA A 102 -16.23 -4.49 -7.59
CA ALA A 102 -16.24 -3.43 -6.60
C ALA A 102 -15.88 -2.07 -7.22
N LEU A 103 -14.88 -2.04 -8.10
CA LEU A 103 -14.44 -0.83 -8.80
C LEU A 103 -15.53 -0.29 -9.74
N GLU A 104 -16.12 -1.16 -10.56
CA GLU A 104 -17.17 -0.79 -11.52
C GLU A 104 -18.43 -0.27 -10.83
N ASN A 105 -18.84 -0.92 -9.75
CA ASN A 105 -20.02 -0.52 -8.99
C ASN A 105 -19.84 0.79 -8.23
N PHE A 106 -18.61 1.14 -7.85
CA PHE A 106 -18.37 2.25 -6.94
C PHE A 106 -17.81 3.50 -7.62
N PHE A 107 -17.00 3.37 -8.68
CA PHE A 107 -16.27 4.51 -9.26
C PHE A 107 -16.75 4.96 -10.64
N ALA A 108 -17.64 4.25 -11.30
CA ALA A 108 -18.26 4.65 -12.58
C ALA A 108 -17.30 5.29 -13.63
N GLY A 109 -16.06 4.81 -13.71
CA GLY A 109 -15.08 5.28 -14.71
C GLY A 109 -14.30 6.55 -14.35
N ASN A 110 -14.37 7.01 -13.11
CA ASN A 110 -13.60 8.14 -12.61
C ASN A 110 -12.09 7.88 -12.64
N SER A 111 -11.32 8.97 -12.62
CA SER A 111 -9.87 8.92 -12.44
C SER A 111 -9.55 8.60 -10.99
N LEU A 112 -8.70 7.62 -10.75
CA LEU A 112 -8.42 7.09 -9.43
C LEU A 112 -6.96 7.23 -9.03
N VAL A 113 -6.73 7.16 -7.72
CA VAL A 113 -5.42 7.04 -7.09
C VAL A 113 -5.35 5.66 -6.43
N VAL A 114 -4.26 4.94 -6.66
CA VAL A 114 -3.98 3.64 -6.04
C VAL A 114 -2.81 3.81 -5.07
N ARG A 115 -3.05 3.57 -3.78
CA ARG A 115 -2.10 3.90 -2.70
C ARG A 115 -1.85 2.70 -1.80
N SER A 116 -0.62 2.56 -1.36
CA SER A 116 -0.26 1.61 -0.31
C SER A 116 -0.91 1.97 1.03
N SER A 117 -1.28 0.95 1.80
CA SER A 117 -1.72 1.07 3.19
C SER A 117 -1.16 -0.12 3.98
N ALA A 118 0.06 0.04 4.48
CA ALA A 118 0.73 -1.02 5.21
C ALA A 118 0.30 -1.04 6.69
N PRO A 119 0.16 -2.22 7.32
CA PRO A 119 -0.11 -2.34 8.74
C PRO A 119 0.96 -1.68 9.62
N GLU A 120 2.19 -1.70 9.15
CA GLU A 120 3.38 -1.24 9.90
C GLU A 120 3.65 0.26 9.70
N GLU A 121 2.93 0.93 8.77
CA GLU A 121 3.23 2.30 8.32
C GLU A 121 3.04 3.36 9.43
N ASP A 122 2.14 3.11 10.37
CA ASP A 122 1.80 4.03 11.47
C ASP A 122 2.18 3.48 12.86
N ALA A 123 3.06 2.47 12.93
CA ALA A 123 3.56 2.03 14.22
C ALA A 123 4.39 3.15 14.86
N ALA A 124 4.16 3.44 16.16
CA ALA A 124 4.75 4.59 16.87
C ALA A 124 6.29 4.65 16.83
N ALA A 125 6.94 3.52 16.54
CA ALA A 125 8.39 3.39 16.48
C ALA A 125 8.96 3.29 15.04
N THR A 126 8.11 3.13 14.01
CA THR A 126 8.55 2.88 12.64
C THR A 126 7.82 3.79 11.66
N SER A 127 8.54 4.40 10.74
CA SER A 127 7.96 5.24 9.70
C SER A 127 8.36 4.71 8.32
N PHE A 128 7.40 4.10 7.63
CA PHE A 128 7.56 3.67 6.24
C PHE A 128 7.20 4.78 5.23
N ALA A 129 7.17 6.03 5.68
CA ALA A 129 6.83 7.17 4.83
C ALA A 129 7.78 7.25 3.62
N GLY A 130 7.20 7.26 2.42
CA GLY A 130 7.96 7.33 1.16
C GLY A 130 8.63 6.03 0.70
N LEU A 131 8.44 4.91 1.41
CA LEU A 131 9.00 3.61 1.01
C LEU A 131 8.09 2.84 0.05
N HIS A 132 6.80 3.14 0.05
CA HIS A 132 5.79 2.46 -0.76
C HIS A 132 5.22 3.36 -1.85
N GLU A 133 4.91 2.75 -2.98
CA GLU A 133 4.47 3.47 -4.18
C GLU A 133 3.00 3.90 -4.09
N SER A 134 2.71 5.02 -4.74
CA SER A 134 1.35 5.52 -4.98
C SER A 134 1.24 5.98 -6.43
N PHE A 135 0.14 5.66 -7.07
CA PHE A 135 -0.09 5.94 -8.48
C PHE A 135 -1.34 6.81 -8.62
N VAL A 136 -1.24 7.85 -9.42
CA VAL A 136 -2.31 8.83 -9.62
C VAL A 136 -2.82 8.80 -11.05
N ASN A 137 -4.07 9.27 -11.24
CA ASN A 137 -4.70 9.40 -12.56
C ASN A 137 -4.86 8.07 -13.32
N ILE A 138 -5.20 7.01 -12.61
CA ILE A 138 -5.43 5.69 -13.20
C ILE A 138 -6.91 5.57 -13.59
N ARG A 139 -7.19 5.08 -14.80
CA ARG A 139 -8.54 4.87 -15.31
C ARG A 139 -8.71 3.46 -15.85
N GLY A 140 -9.89 2.89 -15.61
CA GLY A 140 -10.25 1.55 -16.07
C GLY A 140 -9.82 0.45 -15.12
N THR A 141 -10.57 -0.63 -15.13
CA THR A 141 -10.45 -1.74 -14.17
C THR A 141 -9.12 -2.48 -14.31
N GLU A 142 -8.73 -2.86 -15.54
CA GLU A 142 -7.48 -3.57 -15.80
C GLU A 142 -6.24 -2.78 -15.36
N PRO A 143 -6.08 -1.49 -15.72
CA PRO A 143 -4.96 -0.70 -15.21
C PRO A 143 -4.93 -0.61 -13.69
N ILE A 144 -6.09 -0.55 -13.01
CA ILE A 144 -6.12 -0.52 -11.54
C ILE A 144 -5.64 -1.84 -10.96
N LEU A 145 -6.06 -3.01 -11.50
CA LEU A 145 -5.56 -4.32 -11.07
C LEU A 145 -4.03 -4.42 -11.21
N GLU A 146 -3.47 -3.91 -12.32
CA GLU A 146 -2.02 -3.87 -12.50
C GLU A 146 -1.34 -2.97 -11.45
N HIS A 147 -1.91 -1.80 -11.15
CA HIS A 147 -1.36 -0.90 -10.14
C HIS A 147 -1.50 -1.46 -8.71
N VAL A 148 -2.53 -2.25 -8.42
CA VAL A 148 -2.63 -3.00 -7.17
C VAL A 148 -1.44 -3.96 -7.02
N LYS A 149 -1.08 -4.69 -8.08
CA LYS A 149 0.12 -5.56 -8.07
C LYS A 149 1.41 -4.76 -7.89
N LEU A 150 1.53 -3.59 -8.52
CA LEU A 150 2.68 -2.67 -8.35
C LEU A 150 2.80 -2.19 -6.91
N VAL A 151 1.69 -1.80 -6.28
CA VAL A 151 1.67 -1.43 -4.85
C VAL A 151 2.10 -2.60 -3.99
N TRP A 152 1.61 -3.81 -4.23
CA TRP A 152 2.06 -5.01 -3.51
C TRP A 152 3.54 -5.31 -3.73
N ALA A 153 4.03 -5.12 -4.96
CA ALA A 153 5.45 -5.30 -5.29
C ALA A 153 6.35 -4.27 -4.58
N SER A 154 5.84 -3.05 -4.30
CA SER A 154 6.63 -2.01 -3.60
C SER A 154 7.01 -2.40 -2.17
N LEU A 155 6.27 -3.33 -1.56
CA LEU A 155 6.60 -3.94 -0.27
C LEU A 155 8.00 -4.61 -0.29
N TRP A 156 8.46 -5.00 -1.47
CA TRP A 156 9.71 -5.72 -1.73
C TRP A 156 10.75 -4.87 -2.47
N SER A 157 10.65 -3.54 -2.36
CA SER A 157 11.71 -2.65 -2.84
C SER A 157 12.99 -2.82 -2.01
N ASP A 158 14.14 -2.50 -2.61
CA ASP A 158 15.43 -2.50 -1.93
C ASP A 158 15.40 -1.67 -0.64
N ARG A 159 14.83 -0.48 -0.70
CA ARG A 159 14.64 0.41 0.46
C ARG A 159 13.76 -0.23 1.53
N ALA A 160 12.66 -0.88 1.15
CA ALA A 160 11.77 -1.56 2.10
C ALA A 160 12.44 -2.79 2.73
N LEU A 161 13.26 -3.52 1.97
CA LEU A 161 14.04 -4.65 2.48
C LEU A 161 15.10 -4.20 3.47
N LEU A 162 15.89 -3.17 3.14
CA LEU A 162 16.90 -2.59 4.02
C LEU A 162 16.29 -2.06 5.32
N TYR A 163 15.20 -1.31 5.22
CA TYR A 163 14.54 -0.73 6.38
C TYR A 163 13.98 -1.81 7.32
N ARG A 164 13.43 -2.91 6.78
CA ARG A 164 12.99 -4.04 7.60
C ARG A 164 14.15 -4.76 8.26
N GLN A 165 15.27 -4.87 7.59
CA GLN A 165 16.49 -5.44 8.18
C GLN A 165 16.97 -4.60 9.37
N GLU A 166 17.02 -3.26 9.22
CA GLU A 166 17.44 -2.35 10.30
C GLU A 166 16.54 -2.47 11.55
N LEU A 167 15.27 -2.79 11.33
CA LEU A 167 14.28 -2.92 12.41
C LEU A 167 14.07 -4.37 12.89
N ASP A 168 14.84 -5.33 12.36
CA ASP A 168 14.72 -6.77 12.67
C ASP A 168 13.28 -7.31 12.47
N LEU A 169 12.60 -6.84 11.41
CA LEU A 169 11.23 -7.23 11.12
C LEU A 169 11.17 -8.51 10.29
N ASP A 170 10.24 -9.39 10.66
CA ASP A 170 10.00 -10.66 9.98
C ASP A 170 9.37 -10.44 8.59
N PHE A 171 10.13 -10.72 7.53
CA PHE A 171 9.66 -10.62 6.15
C PHE A 171 8.44 -11.51 5.86
N ALA A 172 8.29 -12.64 6.56
CA ALA A 172 7.18 -13.57 6.35
C ALA A 172 5.82 -12.99 6.80
N LYS A 173 5.85 -12.01 7.71
CA LYS A 173 4.65 -11.34 8.22
C LYS A 173 4.24 -10.12 7.41
N SER A 174 5.03 -9.74 6.41
CA SER A 174 4.77 -8.58 5.59
C SER A 174 3.48 -8.73 4.80
N SER A 175 2.63 -7.73 4.87
CA SER A 175 1.37 -7.67 4.13
C SER A 175 1.05 -6.23 3.74
N MET A 176 0.23 -6.05 2.71
CA MET A 176 -0.10 -4.74 2.17
C MET A 176 -1.58 -4.67 1.81
N ALA A 177 -2.31 -3.78 2.44
CA ALA A 177 -3.60 -3.32 1.97
C ALA A 177 -3.43 -2.21 0.93
N VAL A 178 -4.44 -2.00 0.10
CA VAL A 178 -4.44 -0.95 -0.92
C VAL A 178 -5.67 -0.08 -0.77
N VAL A 179 -5.46 1.22 -0.83
CA VAL A 179 -6.52 2.23 -0.89
C VAL A 179 -6.66 2.68 -2.33
N VAL A 180 -7.85 2.48 -2.91
CA VAL A 180 -8.25 3.03 -4.20
C VAL A 180 -9.21 4.18 -3.93
N GLN A 181 -8.87 5.38 -4.39
CA GLN A 181 -9.58 6.60 -4.04
C GLN A 181 -9.81 7.46 -5.29
N GLU A 182 -10.96 8.13 -5.34
CA GLU A 182 -11.23 9.09 -6.40
C GLU A 182 -10.20 10.23 -6.39
N LEU A 183 -9.67 10.55 -7.58
CA LEU A 183 -8.74 11.66 -7.75
C LEU A 183 -9.52 12.99 -7.70
N VAL A 184 -9.18 13.82 -6.74
CA VAL A 184 -9.70 15.19 -6.66
C VAL A 184 -8.72 16.12 -7.36
N ALA A 185 -9.19 16.78 -8.42
CA ALA A 185 -8.45 17.85 -9.09
C ALA A 185 -8.60 19.13 -8.28
N GLY A 186 -7.68 19.38 -7.36
CA GLY A 186 -7.64 20.61 -6.57
C GLY A 186 -6.79 21.69 -7.25
N GLU A 187 -7.21 22.94 -7.18
CA GLU A 187 -6.42 24.10 -7.65
C GLU A 187 -5.19 24.35 -6.75
N VAL A 188 -5.28 23.95 -5.49
CA VAL A 188 -4.22 24.12 -4.49
C VAL A 188 -4.17 22.88 -3.60
N SER A 189 -2.97 22.40 -3.34
CA SER A 189 -2.73 21.34 -2.35
C SER A 189 -1.76 21.83 -1.26
N GLY A 190 -1.81 21.20 -0.09
CA GLY A 190 -0.94 21.56 1.02
C GLY A 190 -0.85 20.48 2.07
N VAL A 191 0.18 20.58 2.91
CA VAL A 191 0.41 19.71 4.06
C VAL A 191 0.45 20.57 5.32
N THR A 192 -0.33 20.19 6.33
CA THR A 192 -0.36 20.85 7.63
C THR A 192 0.25 19.94 8.68
N PHE A 193 1.20 20.47 9.42
CA PHE A 193 1.79 19.79 10.58
C PHE A 193 1.27 20.47 11.84
N SER A 194 0.50 19.77 12.66
CA SER A 194 -0.05 20.27 13.92
C SER A 194 0.98 20.32 15.06
N ILE A 195 2.03 19.50 14.97
CA ILE A 195 3.11 19.43 15.96
C ILE A 195 4.45 19.44 15.24
N ILE A 196 5.29 20.43 15.56
CA ILE A 196 6.70 20.43 15.16
C ILE A 196 7.49 19.86 16.34
N ARG A 197 8.27 18.80 16.12
CA ARG A 197 9.09 18.12 17.15
C ARG A 197 10.21 18.99 17.76
N LEU A 198 10.26 20.27 17.40
CA LEU A 198 11.18 21.28 17.96
C LEU A 198 10.41 22.25 18.86
N MET A 199 10.25 21.87 20.09
CA MET A 199 10.00 22.68 21.31
C MET A 199 8.85 23.71 21.36
N LEU A 200 8.02 23.93 20.35
CA LEU A 200 6.85 24.82 20.45
C LEU A 200 5.75 24.35 19.48
N PRO A 201 4.47 24.42 19.88
CA PRO A 201 3.37 24.13 18.97
C PRO A 201 3.29 25.26 17.93
N LYS A 202 3.81 25.03 16.75
CA LYS A 202 3.61 25.88 15.58
C LYS A 202 2.97 25.06 14.47
N VAL A 203 1.91 25.58 13.89
CA VAL A 203 1.30 25.03 12.67
C VAL A 203 2.17 25.46 11.49
N LEU A 204 2.75 24.52 10.77
CA LEU A 204 3.48 24.78 9.54
C LEU A 204 2.57 24.44 8.34
N LEU A 205 2.12 25.47 7.64
CA LEU A 205 1.41 25.32 6.37
C LEU A 205 2.41 25.42 5.22
N ARG A 206 2.58 24.33 4.46
CA ARG A 206 3.28 24.36 3.17
C ARG A 206 2.23 24.39 2.06
N ARG A 207 2.25 25.46 1.28
CA ARG A 207 1.46 25.60 0.05
C ARG A 207 2.32 25.16 -1.13
N PHE A 208 1.80 24.28 -1.94
CA PHE A 208 2.40 23.91 -3.21
C PHE A 208 1.54 24.52 -4.32
N THR A 209 2.13 25.39 -5.09
CA THR A 209 1.57 25.87 -6.37
C THR A 209 2.37 25.20 -7.46
N ASP A 210 1.68 24.64 -8.46
CA ASP A 210 2.31 24.15 -9.70
C ASP A 210 2.99 25.29 -10.46
#